data_067b4ba2e853051cfd717213c63e4737
#
_entry.id   067b4ba2e853051cfd717213c63e4737
#
_cell.length_a   1.000
_cell.length_b   1.000
_cell.length_c   1.000
_cell.angle_alpha   90.00
_cell.angle_beta   90.00
_cell.angle_gamma   90.00
#
_symmetry.space_group_name_H-M   'P 1'
#
loop_
_entity.id
_entity.type
_entity.pdbx_description
1 polymer ?
#
loop_
_entity_poly.entity_id
_entity_poly.type
_entity_poly.pdbx_seq_one_letter_code
_entity_poly.pdbx_strand_id
1 'polypeptide(L)'
;MIAKVSKEKEATKVKTAYGRTNTKQTKEKLKAAAIKEILALGKKKGQITYKDIMDTFEQIELIPEEIDEVYELLTSQGIDLVTDHEDEVLPGDQTEEDSDEAKVDLSLPEGVSLDDPVRMYLKEIGRVPLLSPEDELELAQRAKNGDENAKRRLAEANLRLVVSIAKRYVGRGMLFLDLIQEGNLGLIKAVEKFDYHKGFKFSTYATWWIRQAITRAIADQARTIRIPVHMVETINKLIRVSRQLLQTLGREPTAEEIAEEMGIGVERVREIIKIAQEPVSLETPIGEEEDSHLGDFIEDQDAPAPADAASFLLLKEQLEEVLDTLTAREEKVLRLRFGLEDGRARTLEEVGQVFGVTRERIRQIEAKALRKLRHPSRSKKLKDYLE
;
A
#
# COMPACT_ATOMS: atom_id res chain seq x y z
N MET A 1 -0.59 39.90 20.84
CA MET A 1 -0.18 38.92 19.84
C MET A 1 -0.57 37.47 20.19
N ILE A 2 -0.52 37.07 21.45
CA ILE A 2 -0.81 35.71 21.94
C ILE A 2 -2.30 35.28 21.79
N ALA A 3 -3.24 36.24 21.93
CA ALA A 3 -4.69 35.96 21.82
C ALA A 3 -5.18 35.70 20.38
N LYS A 4 -4.47 36.16 19.34
CA LYS A 4 -4.83 35.86 17.92
C LYS A 4 -4.42 34.46 17.50
N VAL A 5 -3.28 33.93 17.97
CA VAL A 5 -2.77 32.60 17.65
C VAL A 5 -3.61 31.50 18.32
N SER A 6 -4.20 31.77 19.49
CA SER A 6 -5.10 30.85 20.18
C SER A 6 -6.44 30.67 19.44
N LYS A 7 -7.02 31.75 18.90
CA LYS A 7 -8.27 31.71 18.13
C LYS A 7 -8.11 31.04 16.76
N GLU A 8 -6.96 31.15 16.10
CA GLU A 8 -6.68 30.48 14.85
C GLU A 8 -6.50 28.94 15.06
N LYS A 9 -5.88 28.51 16.16
CA LYS A 9 -5.76 27.09 16.50
C LYS A 9 -7.09 26.45 16.90
N GLU A 10 -7.99 27.16 17.53
CA GLU A 10 -9.35 26.69 17.81
C GLU A 10 -10.22 26.65 16.55
N ALA A 11 -10.12 27.65 15.66
CA ALA A 11 -10.84 27.65 14.39
C ALA A 11 -10.39 26.50 13.45
N THR A 12 -9.09 26.13 13.47
CA THR A 12 -8.55 25.01 12.68
C THR A 12 -8.98 23.64 13.26
N LYS A 13 -9.07 23.52 14.60
CA LYS A 13 -9.60 22.32 15.24
C LYS A 13 -11.10 22.12 15.00
N VAL A 14 -11.88 23.19 14.96
CA VAL A 14 -13.32 23.14 14.67
C VAL A 14 -13.57 22.82 13.20
N LYS A 15 -12.79 23.33 12.24
CA LYS A 15 -12.90 22.97 10.82
C LYS A 15 -12.53 21.52 10.54
N THR A 16 -11.53 20.94 11.24
CA THR A 16 -11.17 19.50 11.11
C THR A 16 -12.20 18.58 11.77
N ALA A 17 -12.88 19.02 12.83
CA ALA A 17 -13.96 18.25 13.44
C ALA A 17 -15.24 18.29 12.60
N TYR A 18 -15.60 19.43 12.00
CA TYR A 18 -16.74 19.57 11.10
C TYR A 18 -16.57 18.83 9.76
N GLY A 19 -15.35 18.74 9.24
CA GLY A 19 -15.03 17.96 8.03
C GLY A 19 -15.21 16.45 8.24
N ARG A 20 -14.86 15.92 9.40
CA ARG A 20 -15.00 14.49 9.73
C ARG A 20 -16.43 14.05 10.01
N THR A 21 -17.28 14.91 10.58
CA THR A 21 -18.70 14.60 10.84
C THR A 21 -19.55 14.66 9.56
N ASN A 22 -19.26 15.57 8.64
CA ASN A 22 -19.98 15.65 7.37
C ASN A 22 -19.68 14.45 6.44
N THR A 23 -18.45 13.91 6.47
CA THR A 23 -18.06 12.74 5.65
C THR A 23 -18.76 11.45 6.13
N LYS A 24 -18.89 11.25 7.45
CA LYS A 24 -19.61 10.09 8.01
C LYS A 24 -21.09 10.14 7.70
N GLN A 25 -21.77 11.26 7.92
CA GLN A 25 -23.20 11.41 7.61
C GLN A 25 -23.49 11.32 6.10
N THR A 26 -22.57 11.71 5.25
CA THR A 26 -22.69 11.56 3.78
C THR A 26 -22.50 10.09 3.37
N LYS A 27 -21.55 9.35 3.95
CA LYS A 27 -21.36 7.90 3.73
C LYS A 27 -22.60 7.09 4.18
N GLU A 28 -23.15 7.37 5.36
CA GLU A 28 -24.37 6.69 5.84
C GLU A 28 -25.59 6.95 4.95
N LYS A 29 -25.75 8.17 4.43
CA LYS A 29 -26.83 8.49 3.51
C LYS A 29 -26.68 7.82 2.15
N LEU A 30 -25.47 7.75 1.61
CA LEU A 30 -25.15 7.04 0.37
C LEU A 30 -25.37 5.53 0.54
N LYS A 31 -24.94 4.94 1.67
CA LYS A 31 -25.19 3.55 2.03
C LYS A 31 -26.68 3.23 2.07
N ALA A 32 -27.48 4.05 2.76
CA ALA A 32 -28.92 3.85 2.85
C ALA A 32 -29.65 4.02 1.49
N ALA A 33 -29.11 4.84 0.58
CA ALA A 33 -29.64 4.99 -0.77
C ALA A 33 -29.31 3.76 -1.64
N ALA A 34 -28.06 3.27 -1.60
CA ALA A 34 -27.63 2.08 -2.31
C ALA A 34 -28.37 0.80 -1.86
N ILE A 35 -28.59 0.63 -0.57
CA ILE A 35 -29.41 -0.48 -0.03
C ILE A 35 -30.85 -0.42 -0.56
N LYS A 36 -31.45 0.77 -0.65
CA LYS A 36 -32.81 0.92 -1.23
C LYS A 36 -32.84 0.61 -2.72
N GLU A 37 -31.81 0.93 -3.44
CA GLU A 37 -31.68 0.67 -4.88
C GLU A 37 -31.57 -0.83 -5.15
N ILE A 38 -30.72 -1.54 -4.39
CA ILE A 38 -30.59 -3.00 -4.47
C ILE A 38 -31.90 -3.69 -4.10
N LEU A 39 -32.58 -3.28 -3.04
CA LEU A 39 -33.88 -3.83 -2.66
C LEU A 39 -34.95 -3.59 -3.75
N ALA A 40 -34.91 -2.46 -4.43
CA ALA A 40 -35.82 -2.17 -5.54
C ALA A 40 -35.51 -3.02 -6.79
N LEU A 41 -34.25 -3.26 -7.09
CA LEU A 41 -33.78 -4.18 -8.14
C LEU A 41 -34.15 -5.63 -7.83
N GLY A 42 -33.94 -6.08 -6.61
CA GLY A 42 -34.27 -7.43 -6.16
C GLY A 42 -35.77 -7.72 -6.22
N LYS A 43 -36.61 -6.76 -5.81
CA LYS A 43 -38.07 -6.87 -5.94
C LYS A 43 -38.56 -6.90 -7.37
N LYS A 44 -37.82 -6.32 -8.34
CA LYS A 44 -38.18 -6.37 -9.77
C LYS A 44 -37.73 -7.65 -10.46
N LYS A 45 -36.52 -8.13 -10.14
CA LYS A 45 -35.90 -9.29 -10.77
C LYS A 45 -36.20 -10.63 -10.06
N GLY A 46 -36.61 -10.61 -8.79
CA GLY A 46 -36.79 -11.79 -7.94
C GLY A 46 -35.49 -12.44 -7.49
N GLN A 47 -34.40 -12.17 -8.20
CA GLN A 47 -33.05 -12.67 -7.97
C GLN A 47 -32.08 -11.51 -8.15
N ILE A 48 -31.03 -11.45 -7.32
CA ILE A 48 -29.95 -10.45 -7.46
C ILE A 48 -28.65 -11.22 -7.62
N THR A 49 -27.82 -10.77 -8.58
CA THR A 49 -26.49 -11.32 -8.75
C THR A 49 -25.50 -10.62 -7.82
N TYR A 50 -24.42 -11.33 -7.47
CA TYR A 50 -23.33 -10.74 -6.68
C TYR A 50 -22.73 -9.49 -7.35
N LYS A 51 -22.69 -9.49 -8.69
CA LYS A 51 -22.23 -8.37 -9.51
C LYS A 51 -23.12 -7.14 -9.35
N ASP A 52 -24.44 -7.30 -9.39
CA ASP A 52 -25.40 -6.20 -9.19
C ASP A 52 -25.19 -5.52 -7.79
N ILE A 53 -24.81 -6.32 -6.79
CA ILE A 53 -24.52 -5.81 -5.43
C ILE A 53 -23.20 -5.03 -5.44
N MET A 54 -22.14 -5.61 -6.01
CA MET A 54 -20.82 -4.95 -6.07
C MET A 54 -20.85 -3.67 -6.90
N ASP A 55 -21.50 -3.67 -8.06
CA ASP A 55 -21.63 -2.49 -8.92
C ASP A 55 -22.37 -1.34 -8.22
N THR A 56 -23.42 -1.67 -7.42
CA THR A 56 -24.17 -0.65 -6.68
C THR A 56 -23.37 -0.09 -5.50
N PHE A 57 -22.49 -0.90 -4.89
CA PHE A 57 -21.62 -0.47 -3.80
C PHE A 57 -20.21 -0.04 -4.24
N GLU A 58 -19.90 -0.03 -5.54
CA GLU A 58 -18.57 0.33 -6.06
C GLU A 58 -18.08 1.72 -5.59
N GLN A 59 -19.02 2.63 -5.32
CA GLN A 59 -18.72 3.98 -4.82
C GLN A 59 -18.61 4.08 -3.29
N ILE A 60 -18.90 2.99 -2.57
CA ILE A 60 -18.98 2.98 -1.11
C ILE A 60 -18.07 1.86 -0.60
N GLU A 61 -16.92 2.23 0.02
CA GLU A 61 -16.07 1.26 0.72
C GLU A 61 -16.87 0.62 1.87
N LEU A 62 -17.42 -0.56 1.64
CA LEU A 62 -18.09 -1.35 2.67
C LEU A 62 -17.08 -2.19 3.44
N ILE A 63 -17.22 -2.19 4.76
CA ILE A 63 -16.52 -3.13 5.63
C ILE A 63 -17.23 -4.50 5.51
N PRO A 64 -16.50 -5.64 5.60
CA PRO A 64 -17.09 -6.98 5.47
C PRO A 64 -18.34 -7.22 6.32
N GLU A 65 -18.39 -6.63 7.50
CA GLU A 65 -19.53 -6.70 8.44
C GLU A 65 -20.78 -5.99 7.90
N GLU A 66 -20.60 -4.95 7.10
CA GLU A 66 -21.69 -4.19 6.48
C GLU A 66 -22.27 -4.92 5.25
N ILE A 67 -21.47 -5.74 4.59
CA ILE A 67 -21.92 -6.60 3.50
C ILE A 67 -22.81 -7.72 4.05
N ASP A 68 -22.45 -8.28 5.20
CA ASP A 68 -23.26 -9.29 5.89
C ASP A 68 -24.62 -8.73 6.29
N GLU A 69 -24.72 -7.46 6.75
CA GLU A 69 -26.00 -6.78 7.02
C GLU A 69 -26.86 -6.65 5.76
N VAL A 70 -26.27 -6.35 4.61
CA VAL A 70 -26.99 -6.25 3.33
C VAL A 70 -27.51 -7.61 2.89
N TYR A 71 -26.74 -8.68 3.07
CA TYR A 71 -27.18 -10.04 2.78
C TYR A 71 -28.34 -10.48 3.69
N GLU A 72 -28.29 -10.16 4.97
CA GLU A 72 -29.39 -10.43 5.88
C GLU A 72 -30.67 -9.69 5.48
N LEU A 73 -30.55 -8.43 5.07
CA LEU A 73 -31.68 -7.65 4.58
C LEU A 73 -32.30 -8.23 3.29
N LEU A 74 -31.48 -8.68 2.33
CA LEU A 74 -31.94 -9.28 1.10
C LEU A 74 -32.63 -10.62 1.33
N THR A 75 -32.03 -11.48 2.16
CA THR A 75 -32.58 -12.79 2.52
C THR A 75 -33.91 -12.64 3.32
N SER A 76 -33.99 -11.65 4.21
CA SER A 76 -35.23 -11.36 4.98
C SER A 76 -36.38 -10.87 4.11
N GLN A 77 -36.08 -10.30 2.92
CA GLN A 77 -37.09 -9.85 1.95
C GLN A 77 -37.43 -10.94 0.89
N GLY A 78 -36.90 -12.16 1.04
CA GLY A 78 -37.18 -13.30 0.14
C GLY A 78 -36.57 -13.12 -1.27
N ILE A 79 -35.46 -12.41 -1.37
CA ILE A 79 -34.72 -12.21 -2.65
C ILE A 79 -33.62 -13.24 -2.70
N ASP A 80 -33.65 -14.14 -3.70
CA ASP A 80 -32.62 -15.15 -3.88
C ASP A 80 -31.36 -14.55 -4.47
N LEU A 81 -30.23 -14.83 -3.79
CA LEU A 81 -28.90 -14.46 -4.27
C LEU A 81 -28.40 -15.55 -5.23
N VAL A 82 -28.29 -15.20 -6.50
CA VAL A 82 -27.70 -16.07 -7.51
C VAL A 82 -26.24 -15.67 -7.67
N THR A 83 -25.36 -16.65 -7.49
CA THR A 83 -23.95 -16.47 -7.88
C THR A 83 -23.87 -16.59 -9.41
N ASP A 84 -23.70 -15.46 -10.09
CA ASP A 84 -23.30 -15.50 -11.49
C ASP A 84 -21.94 -16.19 -11.58
N HIS A 85 -21.90 -17.29 -12.29
CA HIS A 85 -20.66 -17.93 -12.70
C HIS A 85 -19.95 -17.17 -13.84
N GLU A 86 -20.48 -16.02 -14.27
CA GLU A 86 -19.80 -15.13 -15.19
C GLU A 86 -18.83 -14.24 -14.40
N ASP A 87 -17.67 -14.78 -14.24
CA ASP A 87 -16.49 -14.15 -13.69
C ASP A 87 -16.22 -12.76 -14.28
N GLU A 88 -15.81 -11.83 -13.42
CA GLU A 88 -14.92 -10.75 -13.83
C GLU A 88 -13.59 -11.36 -14.32
N VAL A 89 -13.61 -11.92 -15.50
CA VAL A 89 -12.42 -12.28 -16.25
C VAL A 89 -11.78 -10.98 -16.67
N LEU A 90 -10.71 -10.59 -16.02
CA LEU A 90 -9.76 -9.62 -16.58
C LEU A 90 -9.35 -10.19 -17.96
N PRO A 91 -9.40 -9.39 -19.06
CA PRO A 91 -9.21 -9.89 -20.40
C PRO A 91 -7.84 -10.53 -20.57
N GLY A 92 -7.84 -11.83 -20.79
CA GLY A 92 -6.68 -12.69 -20.98
C GLY A 92 -6.96 -14.16 -20.78
N ASP A 93 -8.10 -14.54 -20.20
CA ASP A 93 -8.42 -15.94 -19.93
C ASP A 93 -9.76 -16.34 -20.60
N GLN A 94 -9.65 -16.81 -21.83
CA GLN A 94 -10.68 -17.64 -22.48
C GLN A 94 -10.34 -19.08 -22.15
N THR A 95 -10.87 -19.61 -21.07
CA THR A 95 -10.93 -21.05 -20.85
C THR A 95 -12.31 -21.45 -20.33
N GLU A 96 -12.88 -22.34 -21.07
CA GLU A 96 -14.17 -22.99 -21.06
C GLU A 96 -14.77 -23.26 -19.67
N GLU A 97 -16.09 -23.04 -19.61
CA GLU A 97 -16.98 -23.50 -18.54
C GLU A 97 -16.87 -25.00 -18.35
N ASP A 98 -16.37 -25.46 -17.22
CA ASP A 98 -16.62 -26.82 -16.73
C ASP A 98 -17.49 -26.73 -15.47
N SER A 99 -18.79 -26.83 -15.70
CA SER A 99 -19.78 -27.22 -14.72
C SER A 99 -19.69 -28.74 -14.54
N ASP A 100 -18.77 -29.20 -13.71
CA ASP A 100 -18.87 -30.53 -13.13
C ASP A 100 -18.14 -30.60 -11.77
N GLU A 101 -18.75 -31.34 -10.85
CA GLU A 101 -18.31 -31.50 -9.48
C GLU A 101 -16.85 -31.98 -9.40
N ALA A 102 -16.02 -31.04 -8.94
CA ALA A 102 -14.87 -31.25 -8.05
C ALA A 102 -13.88 -32.37 -8.41
N LYS A 103 -13.17 -32.26 -9.49
CA LYS A 103 -11.74 -32.59 -9.46
C LYS A 103 -10.96 -31.30 -9.47
N VAL A 104 -10.70 -30.76 -8.28
CA VAL A 104 -9.81 -29.58 -8.15
C VAL A 104 -8.51 -29.93 -8.85
N ASP A 105 -8.29 -29.31 -10.01
CA ASP A 105 -7.09 -29.53 -10.80
C ASP A 105 -5.89 -28.93 -10.05
N LEU A 106 -5.06 -29.80 -9.48
CA LEU A 106 -3.81 -29.47 -8.80
C LEU A 106 -2.64 -29.35 -9.78
N SER A 107 -2.91 -29.33 -11.10
CA SER A 107 -1.86 -29.07 -12.08
C SER A 107 -1.31 -27.66 -11.89
N LEU A 108 0.00 -27.51 -12.06
CA LEU A 108 0.68 -26.24 -11.96
C LEU A 108 0.30 -25.32 -13.12
N PRO A 109 0.10 -24.00 -12.87
CA PRO A 109 -0.10 -23.04 -13.93
C PRO A 109 1.11 -23.01 -14.87
N GLU A 110 0.89 -22.74 -16.14
CA GLU A 110 1.97 -22.49 -17.10
C GLU A 110 2.80 -21.28 -16.63
N GLY A 111 4.12 -21.43 -16.60
CA GLY A 111 5.05 -20.35 -16.21
C GLY A 111 5.47 -20.34 -14.72
N VAL A 112 4.97 -21.25 -13.89
CA VAL A 112 5.49 -21.46 -12.54
C VAL A 112 6.64 -22.45 -12.61
N SER A 113 7.85 -22.03 -12.21
CA SER A 113 8.98 -22.95 -12.05
C SER A 113 8.62 -24.01 -11.02
N LEU A 114 8.95 -25.25 -11.32
CA LEU A 114 8.70 -26.42 -10.46
C LEU A 114 9.70 -26.45 -9.31
N ASP A 115 9.65 -25.46 -8.43
CA ASP A 115 10.43 -25.48 -7.21
C ASP A 115 9.95 -26.63 -6.30
N ASP A 116 10.89 -27.37 -5.74
CA ASP A 116 10.61 -28.47 -4.80
C ASP A 116 9.59 -28.12 -3.69
N PRO A 117 9.62 -26.87 -3.11
CA PRO A 117 8.67 -26.48 -2.06
C PRO A 117 7.21 -26.48 -2.51
N VAL A 118 6.90 -26.03 -3.75
CA VAL A 118 5.53 -26.00 -4.28
C VAL A 118 4.99 -27.43 -4.44
N ARG A 119 5.79 -28.32 -5.03
CA ARG A 119 5.43 -29.72 -5.20
C ARG A 119 5.20 -30.43 -3.87
N MET A 120 6.07 -30.16 -2.90
CA MET A 120 5.96 -30.75 -1.57
C MET A 120 4.65 -30.32 -0.90
N TYR A 121 4.33 -29.02 -0.93
CA TYR A 121 3.08 -28.47 -0.39
C TYR A 121 1.84 -29.09 -1.06
N LEU A 122 1.80 -29.13 -2.41
CA LEU A 122 0.67 -29.71 -3.14
C LEU A 122 0.48 -31.21 -2.85
N LYS A 123 1.58 -31.97 -2.68
CA LYS A 123 1.52 -33.37 -2.28
C LYS A 123 0.99 -33.54 -0.86
N GLU A 124 1.31 -32.64 0.04
CA GLU A 124 0.88 -32.70 1.44
C GLU A 124 -0.61 -32.40 1.58
N ILE A 125 -1.12 -31.34 0.96
CA ILE A 125 -2.55 -31.02 0.98
C ILE A 125 -3.40 -32.07 0.26
N GLY A 126 -2.83 -32.76 -0.73
CA GLY A 126 -3.50 -33.84 -1.47
C GLY A 126 -3.80 -35.09 -0.63
N ARG A 127 -3.14 -35.26 0.52
CA ARG A 127 -3.35 -36.39 1.43
C ARG A 127 -4.63 -36.27 2.26
N VAL A 128 -5.12 -35.06 2.44
CA VAL A 128 -6.35 -34.82 3.22
C VAL A 128 -7.57 -35.17 2.36
N PRO A 129 -8.47 -36.06 2.83
CA PRO A 129 -9.68 -36.41 2.10
C PRO A 129 -10.65 -35.21 2.07
N LEU A 130 -11.42 -35.13 0.98
CA LEU A 130 -12.51 -34.17 0.87
C LEU A 130 -13.62 -34.51 1.86
N LEU A 131 -14.28 -33.48 2.40
CA LEU A 131 -15.40 -33.64 3.32
C LEU A 131 -16.70 -33.90 2.56
N SER A 132 -17.55 -34.74 3.12
CA SER A 132 -18.94 -34.82 2.68
C SER A 132 -19.74 -33.61 3.17
N PRO A 133 -20.88 -33.25 2.55
CA PRO A 133 -21.72 -32.14 3.02
C PRO A 133 -22.20 -32.30 4.46
N GLU A 134 -22.38 -33.56 4.91
CA GLU A 134 -22.78 -33.89 6.28
C GLU A 134 -21.66 -33.65 7.27
N ASP A 135 -20.42 -34.09 6.93
CA ASP A 135 -19.21 -33.86 7.73
C ASP A 135 -18.86 -32.35 7.83
N GLU A 136 -19.05 -31.60 6.73
CA GLU A 136 -18.83 -30.16 6.68
C GLU A 136 -19.76 -29.45 7.70
N LEU A 137 -21.03 -29.82 7.74
CA LEU A 137 -22.03 -29.27 8.67
C LEU A 137 -21.71 -29.64 10.11
N GLU A 138 -21.34 -30.90 10.40
CA GLU A 138 -20.95 -31.33 11.75
C GLU A 138 -19.71 -30.57 12.24
N LEU A 139 -18.67 -30.48 11.41
CA LEU A 139 -17.45 -29.75 11.75
C LEU A 139 -17.71 -28.26 11.96
N ALA A 140 -18.58 -27.65 11.14
CA ALA A 140 -18.97 -26.25 11.30
C ALA A 140 -19.71 -26.01 12.64
N GLN A 141 -20.60 -26.91 13.04
CA GLN A 141 -21.30 -26.84 14.35
C GLN A 141 -20.28 -26.92 15.50
N ARG A 142 -19.36 -27.84 15.43
CA ARG A 142 -18.29 -28.00 16.46
C ARG A 142 -17.36 -26.81 16.50
N ALA A 143 -16.99 -26.27 15.33
CA ALA A 143 -16.14 -25.09 15.21
C ALA A 143 -16.79 -23.84 15.86
N LYS A 144 -18.11 -23.67 15.68
CA LYS A 144 -18.89 -22.59 16.33
C LYS A 144 -18.92 -22.71 17.84
N ASN A 145 -18.90 -23.95 18.37
CA ASN A 145 -18.82 -24.24 19.80
C ASN A 145 -17.40 -24.07 20.39
N GLY A 146 -16.41 -23.63 19.58
CA GLY A 146 -15.06 -23.37 20.05
C GLY A 146 -14.09 -24.55 19.95
N ASP A 147 -14.47 -25.64 19.25
CA ASP A 147 -13.56 -26.77 19.03
C ASP A 147 -12.48 -26.43 18.00
N GLU A 148 -11.27 -26.16 18.48
CA GLU A 148 -10.10 -25.82 17.64
C GLU A 148 -9.69 -26.97 16.70
N ASN A 149 -9.92 -28.23 17.08
CA ASN A 149 -9.62 -29.38 16.23
C ASN A 149 -10.61 -29.42 15.04
N ALA A 150 -11.89 -29.10 15.25
CA ALA A 150 -12.87 -29.02 14.19
C ALA A 150 -12.54 -27.87 13.21
N LYS A 151 -12.13 -26.69 13.71
CA LYS A 151 -11.69 -25.56 12.87
C LYS A 151 -10.49 -25.95 12.01
N ARG A 152 -9.48 -26.59 12.60
CA ARG A 152 -8.29 -27.05 11.90
C ARG A 152 -8.66 -28.05 10.80
N ARG A 153 -9.47 -29.05 11.12
CA ARG A 153 -9.87 -30.08 10.16
C ARG A 153 -10.69 -29.51 9.00
N LEU A 154 -11.59 -28.56 9.28
CA LEU A 154 -12.36 -27.86 8.25
C LEU A 154 -11.44 -27.03 7.34
N ALA A 155 -10.44 -26.34 7.88
CA ALA A 155 -9.47 -25.59 7.11
C ALA A 155 -8.59 -26.54 6.25
N GLU A 156 -8.01 -27.60 6.83
CA GLU A 156 -7.14 -28.55 6.14
C GLU A 156 -7.84 -29.20 4.92
N ALA A 157 -9.09 -29.58 5.05
CA ALA A 157 -9.87 -30.17 3.96
C ALA A 157 -10.16 -29.20 2.80
N ASN A 158 -10.11 -27.88 3.07
CA ASN A 158 -10.38 -26.83 2.08
C ASN A 158 -9.12 -26.13 1.53
N LEU A 159 -7.91 -26.58 1.87
CA LEU A 159 -6.66 -26.01 1.32
C LEU A 159 -6.59 -26.15 -0.21
N ARG A 160 -7.16 -27.19 -0.78
CA ARG A 160 -7.22 -27.40 -2.23
C ARG A 160 -8.05 -26.31 -2.92
N LEU A 161 -9.12 -25.81 -2.27
CA LEU A 161 -9.91 -24.69 -2.77
C LEU A 161 -9.06 -23.41 -2.84
N VAL A 162 -8.21 -23.15 -1.85
CA VAL A 162 -7.30 -21.99 -1.87
C VAL A 162 -6.37 -22.04 -3.07
N VAL A 163 -5.78 -23.22 -3.35
CA VAL A 163 -4.87 -23.41 -4.50
C VAL A 163 -5.60 -23.12 -5.82
N SER A 164 -6.81 -23.63 -6.00
CA SER A 164 -7.60 -23.42 -7.23
C SER A 164 -7.90 -21.93 -7.46
N ILE A 165 -8.14 -21.16 -6.40
CA ILE A 165 -8.37 -19.73 -6.50
C ILE A 165 -7.05 -19.00 -6.75
N ALA A 166 -5.97 -19.30 -5.98
CA ALA A 166 -4.68 -18.67 -6.10
C ALA A 166 -4.04 -18.85 -7.49
N LYS A 167 -4.30 -19.99 -8.16
CA LYS A 167 -3.83 -20.27 -9.52
C LYS A 167 -4.19 -19.17 -10.52
N ARG A 168 -5.36 -18.53 -10.37
CA ARG A 168 -5.84 -17.45 -11.24
C ARG A 168 -5.12 -16.10 -11.02
N TYR A 169 -4.33 -15.98 -9.94
CA TYR A 169 -3.62 -14.75 -9.59
C TYR A 169 -2.10 -14.84 -9.82
N VAL A 170 -1.64 -15.91 -10.42
CA VAL A 170 -0.21 -16.08 -10.79
C VAL A 170 0.19 -15.03 -11.81
N GLY A 171 1.45 -14.56 -11.73
CA GLY A 171 2.00 -13.53 -12.63
C GLY A 171 1.64 -12.08 -12.28
N ARG A 172 1.02 -11.85 -11.12
CA ARG A 172 0.63 -10.49 -10.67
C ARG A 172 1.61 -9.86 -9.67
N GLY A 173 2.90 -10.24 -9.73
CA GLY A 173 3.96 -9.63 -8.90
C GLY A 173 4.19 -10.30 -7.54
N MET A 174 3.52 -11.45 -7.27
CA MET A 174 3.75 -12.26 -6.07
C MET A 174 4.05 -13.72 -6.45
N LEU A 175 4.85 -14.39 -5.65
CA LEU A 175 5.15 -15.81 -5.81
C LEU A 175 3.90 -16.65 -5.53
N PHE A 176 3.76 -17.80 -6.23
CA PHE A 176 2.58 -18.64 -6.11
C PHE A 176 2.35 -19.15 -4.68
N LEU A 177 3.41 -19.54 -3.97
CA LEU A 177 3.30 -19.96 -2.58
C LEU A 177 2.84 -18.83 -1.65
N ASP A 178 3.27 -17.59 -1.89
CA ASP A 178 2.84 -16.44 -1.10
C ASP A 178 1.35 -16.15 -1.31
N LEU A 179 0.87 -16.25 -2.57
CA LEU A 179 -0.56 -16.15 -2.88
C LEU A 179 -1.38 -17.20 -2.16
N ILE A 180 -0.88 -18.45 -2.11
CA ILE A 180 -1.53 -19.54 -1.37
C ILE A 180 -1.58 -19.21 0.13
N GLN A 181 -0.47 -18.75 0.72
CA GLN A 181 -0.44 -18.47 2.16
C GLN A 181 -1.36 -17.30 2.55
N GLU A 182 -1.39 -16.24 1.76
CA GLU A 182 -2.37 -15.16 1.97
C GLU A 182 -3.81 -15.65 1.80
N GLY A 183 -4.05 -16.54 0.82
CA GLY A 183 -5.34 -17.21 0.65
C GLY A 183 -5.69 -18.10 1.86
N ASN A 184 -4.73 -18.82 2.44
CA ASN A 184 -4.93 -19.61 3.66
C ASN A 184 -5.32 -18.73 4.87
N LEU A 185 -4.73 -17.52 5.01
CA LEU A 185 -5.18 -16.56 6.02
C LEU A 185 -6.62 -16.14 5.81
N GLY A 186 -7.04 -15.96 4.55
CA GLY A 186 -8.44 -15.74 4.19
C GLY A 186 -9.34 -16.90 4.58
N LEU A 187 -8.92 -18.15 4.28
CA LEU A 187 -9.64 -19.37 4.64
C LEU A 187 -9.84 -19.50 6.16
N ILE A 188 -8.82 -19.24 6.97
CA ILE A 188 -8.90 -19.29 8.43
C ILE A 188 -9.96 -18.30 8.93
N LYS A 189 -9.98 -17.06 8.41
CA LYS A 189 -11.02 -16.07 8.74
C LYS A 189 -12.42 -16.54 8.31
N ALA A 190 -12.52 -17.21 7.16
CA ALA A 190 -13.78 -17.77 6.72
C ALA A 190 -14.30 -18.85 7.69
N VAL A 191 -13.42 -19.75 8.17
CA VAL A 191 -13.77 -20.78 9.16
C VAL A 191 -14.26 -20.17 10.47
N GLU A 192 -13.63 -19.10 10.93
CA GLU A 192 -14.01 -18.41 12.18
C GLU A 192 -15.39 -17.74 12.09
N LYS A 193 -15.72 -17.18 10.92
CA LYS A 193 -16.96 -16.39 10.70
C LYS A 193 -18.10 -17.16 10.04
N PHE A 194 -17.87 -18.41 9.65
CA PHE A 194 -18.90 -19.20 8.95
C PHE A 194 -20.11 -19.52 9.83
N ASP A 195 -21.31 -19.26 9.29
CA ASP A 195 -22.58 -19.59 9.94
C ASP A 195 -23.36 -20.64 9.14
N TYR A 196 -23.34 -21.87 9.62
CA TYR A 196 -24.02 -23.02 9.01
C TYR A 196 -25.56 -22.90 8.99
N HIS A 197 -26.17 -22.02 9.84
CA HIS A 197 -27.63 -21.82 9.86
C HIS A 197 -28.17 -21.18 8.58
N LYS A 198 -27.32 -20.51 7.81
CA LYS A 198 -27.69 -19.83 6.55
C LYS A 198 -27.92 -20.79 5.37
N GLY A 199 -27.60 -22.09 5.51
CA GLY A 199 -27.88 -23.13 4.51
C GLY A 199 -26.98 -23.14 3.27
N PHE A 200 -25.97 -22.25 3.20
CA PHE A 200 -25.01 -22.22 2.10
C PHE A 200 -23.83 -23.17 2.34
N LYS A 201 -23.22 -23.69 1.25
CA LYS A 201 -21.98 -24.46 1.31
C LYS A 201 -20.83 -23.58 1.84
N PHE A 202 -19.97 -24.15 2.66
CA PHE A 202 -18.77 -23.45 3.17
C PHE A 202 -17.90 -22.90 2.05
N SER A 203 -17.72 -23.68 0.96
CA SER A 203 -16.91 -23.28 -0.20
C SER A 203 -17.36 -21.96 -0.82
N THR A 204 -18.67 -21.69 -0.91
CA THR A 204 -19.23 -20.44 -1.44
C THR A 204 -18.79 -19.24 -0.59
N TYR A 205 -18.89 -19.37 0.72
CA TYR A 205 -18.49 -18.32 1.67
C TYR A 205 -16.95 -18.15 1.72
N ALA A 206 -16.22 -19.26 1.78
CA ALA A 206 -14.77 -19.25 1.84
C ALA A 206 -14.12 -18.62 0.60
N THR A 207 -14.67 -18.85 -0.59
CA THR A 207 -14.18 -18.28 -1.85
C THR A 207 -14.06 -16.77 -1.78
N TRP A 208 -15.04 -16.09 -1.18
CA TRP A 208 -15.03 -14.64 -1.02
C TRP A 208 -13.86 -14.18 -0.12
N TRP A 209 -13.68 -14.81 1.05
CA TRP A 209 -12.60 -14.46 1.98
C TRP A 209 -11.22 -14.73 1.42
N ILE A 210 -11.07 -15.86 0.70
CA ILE A 210 -9.83 -16.24 0.04
C ILE A 210 -9.49 -15.22 -1.05
N ARG A 211 -10.45 -14.89 -1.92
CA ARG A 211 -10.27 -13.90 -2.99
C ARG A 211 -9.92 -12.53 -2.42
N GLN A 212 -10.63 -12.07 -1.42
CA GLN A 212 -10.38 -10.79 -0.76
C GLN A 212 -8.98 -10.73 -0.14
N ALA A 213 -8.54 -11.80 0.54
CA ALA A 213 -7.22 -11.86 1.15
C ALA A 213 -6.11 -11.79 0.07
N ILE A 214 -6.24 -12.59 -0.99
CA ILE A 214 -5.27 -12.61 -2.10
C ILE A 214 -5.23 -11.24 -2.81
N THR A 215 -6.37 -10.66 -3.17
CA THR A 215 -6.43 -9.38 -3.87
C THR A 215 -5.83 -8.26 -3.03
N ARG A 216 -6.12 -8.25 -1.74
CA ARG A 216 -5.55 -7.28 -0.81
C ARG A 216 -4.04 -7.46 -0.64
N ALA A 217 -3.56 -8.70 -0.54
CA ALA A 217 -2.13 -8.99 -0.44
C ALA A 217 -1.38 -8.52 -1.71
N ILE A 218 -1.93 -8.77 -2.90
CA ILE A 218 -1.36 -8.28 -4.16
C ILE A 218 -1.29 -6.74 -4.14
N ALA A 219 -2.36 -6.06 -3.74
CA ALA A 219 -2.37 -4.60 -3.67
C ALA A 219 -1.32 -4.04 -2.71
N ASP A 220 -1.07 -4.73 -1.58
CA ASP A 220 -0.18 -4.29 -0.52
C ASP A 220 1.30 -4.66 -0.74
N GLN A 221 1.60 -5.77 -1.42
CA GLN A 221 2.93 -6.41 -1.41
C GLN A 221 3.53 -6.63 -2.81
N ALA A 222 2.74 -6.63 -3.89
CA ALA A 222 3.22 -6.98 -5.22
C ALA A 222 4.19 -5.96 -5.82
N ARG A 223 4.20 -4.71 -5.35
CA ARG A 223 5.04 -3.64 -5.90
C ARG A 223 6.27 -3.38 -5.04
N THR A 224 7.42 -3.20 -5.67
CA THR A 224 8.69 -2.82 -5.02
C THR A 224 8.53 -1.53 -4.21
N ILE A 225 7.84 -0.54 -4.78
CA ILE A 225 7.46 0.70 -4.09
C ILE A 225 5.98 0.57 -3.71
N ARG A 226 5.70 0.40 -2.42
CA ARG A 226 4.35 0.21 -1.90
C ARG A 226 3.44 1.41 -2.23
N ILE A 227 2.27 1.11 -2.75
CA ILE A 227 1.19 2.07 -3.03
C ILE A 227 0.00 1.75 -2.12
N PRO A 228 -0.72 2.76 -1.57
CA PRO A 228 -1.94 2.51 -0.81
C PRO A 228 -3.01 1.77 -1.62
N VAL A 229 -3.79 0.88 -0.96
CA VAL A 229 -4.79 0.00 -1.63
C VAL A 229 -5.79 0.80 -2.48
N HIS A 230 -6.33 1.90 -1.96
CA HIS A 230 -7.28 2.74 -2.72
C HIS A 230 -6.70 3.33 -4.02
N MET A 231 -5.35 3.54 -4.06
CA MET A 231 -4.69 3.99 -5.29
C MET A 231 -4.53 2.84 -6.28
N VAL A 232 -4.28 1.62 -5.81
CA VAL A 232 -4.24 0.42 -6.67
C VAL A 232 -5.62 0.18 -7.29
N GLU A 233 -6.71 0.32 -6.53
CA GLU A 233 -8.08 0.25 -7.03
C GLU A 233 -8.35 1.31 -8.11
N THR A 234 -7.91 2.56 -7.88
CA THR A 234 -8.03 3.64 -8.86
C THR A 234 -7.23 3.34 -10.13
N ILE A 235 -6.02 2.79 -10.02
CA ILE A 235 -5.20 2.37 -11.17
C ILE A 235 -5.90 1.25 -11.94
N ASN A 236 -6.45 0.24 -11.25
CA ASN A 236 -7.20 -0.86 -11.88
C ASN A 236 -8.44 -0.35 -12.62
N LYS A 237 -9.17 0.61 -12.03
CA LYS A 237 -10.31 1.26 -12.70
C LYS A 237 -9.85 2.02 -13.96
N LEU A 238 -8.75 2.77 -13.88
CA LEU A 238 -8.16 3.47 -15.03
C LEU A 238 -7.80 2.49 -16.14
N ILE A 239 -7.14 1.36 -15.83
CA ILE A 239 -6.77 0.34 -16.82
C ILE A 239 -8.02 -0.26 -17.47
N ARG A 240 -9.08 -0.54 -16.69
CA ARG A 240 -10.35 -1.07 -17.19
C ARG A 240 -11.01 -0.10 -18.16
N VAL A 241 -11.16 1.17 -17.77
CA VAL A 241 -11.73 2.23 -18.62
C VAL A 241 -10.89 2.44 -19.88
N SER A 242 -9.57 2.47 -19.77
CA SER A 242 -8.66 2.60 -20.91
C SER A 242 -8.85 1.46 -21.92
N ARG A 243 -9.00 0.20 -21.47
CA ARG A 243 -9.27 -0.93 -22.35
C ARG A 243 -10.65 -0.86 -23.00
N GLN A 244 -11.67 -0.43 -22.28
CA GLN A 244 -13.02 -0.24 -22.81
C GLN A 244 -13.04 0.83 -23.89
N LEU A 245 -12.36 1.95 -23.66
CA LEU A 245 -12.22 3.02 -24.66
C LEU A 245 -11.40 2.54 -25.87
N LEU A 246 -10.34 1.76 -25.67
CA LEU A 246 -9.57 1.17 -26.76
C LEU A 246 -10.45 0.29 -27.66
N GLN A 247 -11.34 -0.53 -27.10
CA GLN A 247 -12.28 -1.35 -27.86
C GLN A 247 -13.29 -0.51 -28.63
N THR A 248 -13.75 0.61 -28.04
CA THR A 248 -14.76 1.49 -28.66
C THR A 248 -14.16 2.38 -29.73
N LEU A 249 -12.99 2.97 -29.49
CA LEU A 249 -12.34 3.94 -30.36
C LEU A 249 -11.43 3.29 -31.41
N GLY A 250 -10.97 2.05 -31.18
CA GLY A 250 -9.99 1.35 -32.04
C GLY A 250 -8.57 1.93 -31.98
N ARG A 251 -8.29 2.85 -31.03
CA ARG A 251 -6.99 3.45 -30.77
C ARG A 251 -6.78 3.67 -29.28
N GLU A 252 -5.55 3.90 -28.86
CA GLU A 252 -5.26 4.27 -27.48
C GLU A 252 -5.99 5.57 -27.08
N PRO A 253 -6.72 5.58 -25.94
CA PRO A 253 -7.45 6.75 -25.48
C PRO A 253 -6.48 7.82 -24.95
N THR A 254 -6.84 9.09 -25.12
CA THR A 254 -6.11 10.21 -24.54
C THR A 254 -6.46 10.39 -23.05
N ALA A 255 -5.58 11.10 -22.30
CA ALA A 255 -5.85 11.36 -20.89
C ALA A 255 -7.14 12.16 -20.66
N GLU A 256 -7.55 12.98 -21.63
CA GLU A 256 -8.79 13.75 -21.62
C GLU A 256 -10.01 12.83 -21.73
N GLU A 257 -9.99 11.86 -22.64
CA GLU A 257 -11.07 10.89 -22.86
C GLU A 257 -11.24 9.97 -21.62
N ILE A 258 -10.13 9.52 -21.05
CA ILE A 258 -10.16 8.73 -19.79
C ILE A 258 -10.73 9.57 -18.63
N ALA A 259 -10.35 10.85 -18.56
CA ALA A 259 -10.82 11.77 -17.51
C ALA A 259 -12.33 11.98 -17.57
N GLU A 260 -12.88 12.12 -18.78
CA GLU A 260 -14.31 12.28 -19.02
C GLU A 260 -15.10 11.03 -18.58
N GLU A 261 -14.64 9.83 -18.96
CA GLU A 261 -15.29 8.56 -18.61
C GLU A 261 -15.19 8.25 -17.11
N MET A 262 -14.04 8.54 -16.47
CA MET A 262 -13.85 8.34 -15.03
C MET A 262 -14.50 9.44 -14.17
N GLY A 263 -14.89 10.58 -14.74
CA GLY A 263 -15.43 11.73 -13.99
C GLY A 263 -14.41 12.46 -13.11
N ILE A 264 -13.11 12.43 -13.46
CA ILE A 264 -12.02 13.05 -12.71
C ILE A 264 -11.24 14.07 -13.55
N GLY A 265 -10.47 14.96 -12.93
CA GLY A 265 -9.66 15.95 -13.66
C GLY A 265 -8.53 15.31 -14.46
N VAL A 266 -8.24 15.87 -15.65
CA VAL A 266 -7.18 15.40 -16.57
C VAL A 266 -5.80 15.33 -15.90
N GLU A 267 -5.43 16.32 -15.08
CA GLU A 267 -4.17 16.34 -14.36
C GLU A 267 -4.07 15.16 -13.39
N ARG A 268 -5.20 14.81 -12.76
CA ARG A 268 -5.25 13.65 -11.86
C ARG A 268 -5.04 12.33 -12.60
N VAL A 269 -5.59 12.19 -13.81
CA VAL A 269 -5.33 11.01 -14.66
C VAL A 269 -3.85 10.90 -14.99
N ARG A 270 -3.19 12.00 -15.38
CA ARG A 270 -1.75 12.02 -15.67
C ARG A 270 -0.90 11.64 -14.44
N GLU A 271 -1.27 12.13 -13.25
CA GLU A 271 -0.61 11.72 -12.00
C GLU A 271 -0.76 10.22 -11.74
N ILE A 272 -1.98 9.66 -11.90
CA ILE A 272 -2.25 8.24 -11.69
C ILE A 272 -1.43 7.39 -12.66
N ILE A 273 -1.36 7.77 -13.95
CA ILE A 273 -0.54 7.07 -14.95
C ILE A 273 0.94 7.09 -14.55
N LYS A 274 1.44 8.21 -14.04
CA LYS A 274 2.83 8.32 -13.57
C LYS A 274 3.11 7.43 -12.36
N ILE A 275 2.18 7.36 -11.40
CA ILE A 275 2.30 6.51 -10.20
C ILE A 275 2.18 5.02 -10.58
N ALA A 276 1.42 4.69 -11.62
CA ALA A 276 1.21 3.32 -12.08
C ALA A 276 2.46 2.67 -12.67
N GLN A 277 3.46 3.46 -13.10
CA GLN A 277 4.70 2.95 -13.68
C GLN A 277 5.48 2.09 -12.67
N GLU A 278 6.06 1.01 -13.16
CA GLU A 278 6.95 0.14 -12.39
C GLU A 278 8.40 0.60 -12.50
N PRO A 279 9.21 0.42 -11.45
CA PRO A 279 10.64 0.73 -11.52
C PRO A 279 11.35 -0.22 -12.49
N VAL A 280 12.34 0.31 -13.21
CA VAL A 280 13.21 -0.47 -14.09
C VAL A 280 14.42 -0.95 -13.28
N SER A 281 14.88 -2.18 -13.54
CA SER A 281 16.08 -2.72 -12.89
C SER A 281 17.34 -2.00 -13.37
N LEU A 282 18.24 -1.69 -12.44
CA LEU A 282 19.57 -1.15 -12.77
C LEU A 282 20.47 -2.17 -13.48
N GLU A 283 20.18 -3.46 -13.32
CA GLU A 283 20.89 -4.56 -13.98
C GLU A 283 20.37 -4.84 -15.40
N THR A 284 19.47 -4.00 -15.92
CA THR A 284 19.00 -4.16 -17.31
C THR A 284 20.15 -3.93 -18.27
N PRO A 285 20.48 -4.91 -19.15
CA PRO A 285 21.57 -4.77 -20.10
C PRO A 285 21.23 -3.69 -21.14
N ILE A 286 22.24 -2.91 -21.54
CA ILE A 286 22.13 -1.87 -22.57
C ILE A 286 23.12 -2.21 -23.70
N GLY A 287 22.58 -2.29 -24.93
CA GLY A 287 23.37 -2.62 -26.10
C GLY A 287 23.30 -4.08 -26.51
N GLU A 288 24.08 -4.45 -27.55
CA GLU A 288 24.15 -5.82 -28.10
C GLU A 288 25.14 -6.71 -27.34
N GLU A 289 26.13 -6.11 -26.65
CA GLU A 289 27.10 -6.79 -25.81
C GLU A 289 26.63 -6.68 -24.36
N GLU A 290 26.41 -7.81 -23.68
CA GLU A 290 25.85 -7.92 -22.32
C GLU A 290 26.75 -7.30 -21.21
N ASP A 291 27.82 -6.60 -21.55
CA ASP A 291 28.82 -6.08 -20.63
C ASP A 291 28.42 -4.74 -19.95
N SER A 292 27.37 -4.05 -20.42
CA SER A 292 26.94 -2.75 -19.89
C SER A 292 25.52 -2.80 -19.31
N HIS A 293 25.38 -2.29 -18.12
CA HIS A 293 24.08 -2.21 -17.43
C HIS A 293 23.60 -0.78 -17.29
N LEU A 294 22.29 -0.58 -17.12
CA LEU A 294 21.68 0.74 -16.93
C LEU A 294 22.33 1.51 -15.76
N GLY A 295 22.70 0.78 -14.71
CA GLY A 295 23.34 1.35 -13.52
C GLY A 295 24.68 2.04 -13.79
N ASP A 296 25.44 1.59 -14.83
CA ASP A 296 26.75 2.14 -15.15
C ASP A 296 26.69 3.55 -15.76
N PHE A 297 25.50 3.96 -16.24
CA PHE A 297 25.28 5.27 -16.86
C PHE A 297 24.64 6.30 -15.89
N ILE A 298 24.30 5.90 -14.67
CA ILE A 298 23.70 6.79 -13.69
C ILE A 298 24.80 7.37 -12.81
N GLU A 299 24.98 8.69 -12.88
CA GLU A 299 25.95 9.42 -12.05
C GLU A 299 25.49 9.46 -10.59
N ASP A 300 26.45 9.28 -9.67
CA ASP A 300 26.27 9.51 -8.26
C ASP A 300 26.22 11.03 -7.97
N GLN A 301 25.03 11.56 -7.71
CA GLN A 301 24.83 12.99 -7.42
C GLN A 301 25.26 13.39 -6.00
N ASP A 302 25.44 12.43 -5.10
CA ASP A 302 25.88 12.69 -3.73
C ASP A 302 27.43 12.74 -3.63
N ALA A 303 28.15 12.20 -4.59
CA ALA A 303 29.59 12.26 -4.64
C ALA A 303 30.06 13.67 -5.03
N PRO A 304 30.78 14.38 -4.16
CA PRO A 304 31.28 15.72 -4.47
C PRO A 304 32.31 15.66 -5.61
N ALA A 305 32.23 16.60 -6.55
CA ALA A 305 33.23 16.72 -7.60
C ALA A 305 34.64 16.95 -6.99
N PRO A 306 35.71 16.46 -7.58
CA PRO A 306 37.06 16.63 -7.03
C PRO A 306 37.45 18.09 -6.77
N ALA A 307 36.98 19.01 -7.62
CA ALA A 307 37.18 20.45 -7.45
C ALA A 307 36.47 20.99 -6.19
N ASP A 308 35.24 20.57 -5.97
CA ASP A 308 34.44 20.98 -4.81
C ASP A 308 35.02 20.41 -3.50
N ALA A 309 35.48 19.16 -3.55
CA ALA A 309 36.14 18.52 -2.41
C ALA A 309 37.46 19.24 -2.05
N ALA A 310 38.25 19.61 -3.05
CA ALA A 310 39.49 20.41 -2.85
C ALA A 310 39.16 21.80 -2.27
N SER A 311 38.17 22.47 -2.84
CA SER A 311 37.72 23.80 -2.35
C SER A 311 37.21 23.74 -0.91
N PHE A 312 36.51 22.67 -0.56
CA PHE A 312 36.03 22.48 0.82
C PHE A 312 37.17 22.22 1.80
N LEU A 313 38.20 21.45 1.36
CA LEU A 313 39.44 21.23 2.17
C LEU A 313 40.18 22.53 2.42
N LEU A 314 40.39 23.34 1.39
CA LEU A 314 41.05 24.66 1.49
C LEU A 314 40.21 25.61 2.39
N LEU A 315 38.88 25.62 2.26
CA LEU A 315 38.01 26.41 3.15
C LEU A 315 38.21 25.99 4.62
N LYS A 316 38.30 24.69 4.87
CA LYS A 316 38.51 24.17 6.23
C LYS A 316 39.87 24.63 6.79
N GLU A 317 40.94 24.50 6.01
CA GLU A 317 42.26 24.99 6.43
C GLU A 317 42.27 26.51 6.69
N GLN A 318 41.69 27.30 5.79
CA GLN A 318 41.57 28.76 6.01
C GLN A 318 40.73 29.10 7.22
N LEU A 319 39.66 28.33 7.49
CA LEU A 319 38.84 28.51 8.67
C LEU A 319 39.63 28.20 9.95
N GLU A 320 40.42 27.15 9.96
CA GLU A 320 41.31 26.78 11.08
C GLU A 320 42.34 27.89 11.34
N GLU A 321 43.04 28.39 10.29
CA GLU A 321 43.94 29.54 10.45
C GLU A 321 43.27 30.78 11.06
N VAL A 322 42.06 31.11 10.63
CA VAL A 322 41.32 32.27 11.14
C VAL A 322 40.88 32.04 12.58
N LEU A 323 40.47 30.83 12.95
CA LEU A 323 40.12 30.47 14.32
C LEU A 323 41.30 30.56 15.27
N ASP A 324 42.49 30.12 14.85
CA ASP A 324 43.75 30.20 15.63
C ASP A 324 44.12 31.62 16.00
N THR A 325 43.63 32.63 15.28
CA THR A 325 43.82 34.06 15.64
C THR A 325 42.98 34.52 16.81
N LEU A 326 42.05 33.70 17.29
CA LEU A 326 41.21 33.95 18.46
C LEU A 326 41.94 33.49 19.75
N THR A 327 41.38 33.86 20.90
CA THR A 327 41.86 33.26 22.15
C THR A 327 41.39 31.79 22.24
N ALA A 328 42.21 30.92 22.83
CA ALA A 328 41.93 29.47 22.96
C ALA A 328 40.52 29.17 23.53
N ARG A 329 40.00 30.08 24.35
CA ARG A 329 38.64 29.95 24.92
C ARG A 329 37.54 30.30 23.93
N GLU A 330 37.73 31.35 23.13
CA GLU A 330 36.78 31.79 22.10
C GLU A 330 36.76 30.80 20.95
N GLU A 331 37.89 30.31 20.52
CA GLU A 331 38.06 29.27 19.51
C GLU A 331 37.32 27.99 19.90
N LYS A 332 37.62 27.43 21.08
CA LYS A 332 37.02 26.19 21.55
C LYS A 332 35.50 26.29 21.73
N VAL A 333 34.97 27.45 22.12
CA VAL A 333 33.53 27.72 22.18
C VAL A 333 32.92 27.65 20.79
N LEU A 334 33.55 28.25 19.76
CA LEU A 334 33.04 28.19 18.39
C LEU A 334 33.14 26.79 17.79
N ARG A 335 34.27 26.06 17.98
CA ARG A 335 34.45 24.69 17.53
C ARG A 335 33.32 23.75 18.06
N LEU A 336 33.05 23.82 19.35
CA LEU A 336 31.99 23.02 19.96
C LEU A 336 30.58 23.47 19.55
N ARG A 337 30.38 24.78 19.44
CA ARG A 337 29.05 25.36 19.11
C ARG A 337 28.59 24.95 17.69
N PHE A 338 29.52 25.05 16.72
CA PHE A 338 29.26 24.76 15.32
C PHE A 338 29.62 23.33 14.91
N GLY A 339 30.16 22.51 15.82
CA GLY A 339 30.50 21.11 15.52
C GLY A 339 31.63 20.97 14.52
N LEU A 340 32.65 21.89 14.56
CA LEU A 340 33.75 21.87 13.59
C LEU A 340 34.72 20.69 13.76
N GLU A 341 34.72 20.03 14.92
CA GLU A 341 35.58 18.86 15.21
C GLU A 341 34.86 17.55 14.98
N ASP A 342 33.65 17.41 15.55
CA ASP A 342 32.88 16.16 15.61
C ASP A 342 31.61 16.16 14.72
N GLY A 343 31.39 17.22 13.93
CA GLY A 343 30.23 17.38 13.07
C GLY A 343 28.91 17.64 13.81
N ARG A 344 28.92 17.65 15.18
CA ARG A 344 27.73 17.85 15.98
C ARG A 344 27.65 19.25 16.56
N ALA A 345 26.76 20.08 16.06
CA ALA A 345 26.47 21.38 16.64
C ALA A 345 25.84 21.23 18.05
N ARG A 346 26.41 21.94 19.04
CA ARG A 346 25.96 21.89 20.44
C ARG A 346 25.18 23.14 20.81
N THR A 347 24.26 23.01 21.76
CA THR A 347 23.50 24.13 22.29
C THR A 347 24.38 25.00 23.21
N LEU A 348 23.99 26.28 23.45
CA LEU A 348 24.71 27.17 24.38
C LEU A 348 24.76 26.63 25.81
N GLU A 349 23.78 25.82 26.19
CA GLU A 349 23.70 25.21 27.52
C GLU A 349 24.67 24.04 27.65
N GLU A 350 24.74 23.15 26.67
CA GLU A 350 25.69 22.03 26.59
C GLU A 350 27.15 22.56 26.61
N VAL A 351 27.42 23.57 25.79
CA VAL A 351 28.74 24.23 25.81
C VAL A 351 29.02 24.87 27.18
N GLY A 352 28.00 25.49 27.81
CA GLY A 352 28.11 26.04 29.17
C GLY A 352 28.49 25.00 30.21
N GLN A 353 27.91 23.78 30.12
CA GLN A 353 28.24 22.68 30.99
C GLN A 353 29.70 22.24 30.83
N VAL A 354 30.20 22.13 29.60
CA VAL A 354 31.60 21.76 29.31
C VAL A 354 32.60 22.74 29.90
N PHE A 355 32.27 24.03 29.86
CA PHE A 355 33.16 25.10 30.40
C PHE A 355 32.89 25.48 31.85
N GLY A 356 31.87 24.92 32.50
CA GLY A 356 31.46 25.27 33.88
C GLY A 356 30.95 26.71 34.02
N VAL A 357 30.30 27.26 32.98
CA VAL A 357 29.80 28.63 32.97
C VAL A 357 28.34 28.70 32.52
N THR A 358 27.67 29.80 32.81
CA THR A 358 26.27 30.00 32.46
C THR A 358 26.08 30.16 30.95
N ARG A 359 24.90 29.77 30.45
CA ARG A 359 24.46 29.91 29.04
C ARG A 359 24.70 31.36 28.52
N GLU A 360 24.38 32.37 29.34
CA GLU A 360 24.55 33.78 28.95
C GLU A 360 26.01 34.14 28.77
N ARG A 361 26.90 33.59 29.59
CA ARG A 361 28.34 33.81 29.45
C ARG A 361 28.89 33.22 28.16
N ILE A 362 28.44 32.04 27.76
CA ILE A 362 28.81 31.43 26.46
C ILE A 362 28.29 32.31 25.31
N ARG A 363 27.05 32.81 25.37
CA ARG A 363 26.48 33.71 24.37
C ARG A 363 27.31 35.01 24.20
N GLN A 364 27.82 35.57 25.33
CA GLN A 364 28.71 36.73 25.28
C GLN A 364 30.05 36.42 24.62
N ILE A 365 30.63 35.26 24.92
CA ILE A 365 31.91 34.81 24.33
C ILE A 365 31.72 34.58 22.84
N GLU A 366 30.68 33.85 22.42
CA GLU A 366 30.33 33.62 21.02
C GLU A 366 30.16 34.96 20.25
N ALA A 367 29.33 35.86 20.76
CA ALA A 367 29.10 37.15 20.13
C ALA A 367 30.39 38.01 20.01
N LYS A 368 31.27 37.92 20.98
CA LYS A 368 32.57 38.62 20.95
C LYS A 368 33.51 37.97 19.94
N ALA A 369 33.56 36.66 19.88
CA ALA A 369 34.36 35.88 18.89
C ALA A 369 33.90 36.18 17.47
N LEU A 370 32.59 36.07 17.19
CA LEU A 370 32.01 36.38 15.88
C LEU A 370 32.26 37.84 15.46
N ARG A 371 32.22 38.80 16.41
CA ARG A 371 32.56 40.21 16.11
C ARG A 371 34.02 40.35 15.71
N LYS A 372 34.93 39.62 16.37
CA LYS A 372 36.36 39.63 16.01
C LYS A 372 36.60 39.01 14.63
N LEU A 373 35.84 37.96 14.26
CA LEU A 373 35.93 37.32 12.93
C LEU A 373 35.41 38.22 11.81
N ARG A 374 34.43 39.10 12.08
CA ARG A 374 33.91 40.07 11.11
C ARG A 374 34.89 41.18 10.74
N HIS A 375 36.00 41.28 11.47
CA HIS A 375 37.00 42.30 11.15
C HIS A 375 37.59 42.09 9.76
N PRO A 376 37.76 43.13 8.92
CA PRO A 376 38.19 43.00 7.52
C PRO A 376 39.47 42.19 7.30
N SER A 377 40.43 42.26 8.23
CA SER A 377 41.69 41.49 8.14
C SER A 377 41.50 39.98 8.22
N ARG A 378 40.37 39.50 8.80
CA ARG A 378 40.02 38.08 8.93
C ARG A 378 38.94 37.64 7.91
N SER A 379 37.91 38.46 7.78
CA SER A 379 36.81 38.18 6.87
C SER A 379 37.24 38.14 5.41
N LYS A 380 38.28 38.88 5.00
CA LYS A 380 38.79 38.89 3.65
C LYS A 380 39.32 37.49 3.21
N LYS A 381 39.93 36.72 4.12
CA LYS A 381 40.41 35.37 3.85
C LYS A 381 39.32 34.38 3.53
N LEU A 382 38.12 34.60 4.06
CA LEU A 382 36.97 33.69 3.88
C LEU A 382 36.00 34.16 2.80
N LYS A 383 36.19 35.41 2.28
CA LYS A 383 35.24 35.99 1.34
C LYS A 383 35.19 35.28 0.00
N ASP A 384 36.32 34.73 -0.46
CA ASP A 384 36.48 34.07 -1.76
C ASP A 384 35.74 32.70 -1.82
N TYR A 385 35.24 32.22 -0.66
CA TYR A 385 34.47 30.96 -0.54
C TYR A 385 32.96 31.23 -0.28
N LEU A 386 32.50 32.47 -0.34
CA LEU A 386 31.10 32.83 -0.11
C LEU A 386 30.31 33.10 -1.40
N GLU A 387 30.95 32.96 -2.56
CA GLU A 387 30.32 33.17 -3.88
C GLU A 387 29.77 31.88 -4.47
#